data_4bbbc947535900497f9d4212092d5bc9
#
_entry.id   4bbbc947535900497f9d4212092d5bc9
#
_cell.length_a   1.000
_cell.length_b   1.000
_cell.length_c   1.000
_cell.angle_alpha   90.00
_cell.angle_beta   90.00
_cell.angle_gamma   90.00
#
_symmetry.space_group_name_H-M   'P 1'
#
loop_
_entity.id
_entity.type
_entity.pdbx_description
1 polymer ?
#
loop_
_entity_poly.entity_id
_entity_poly.type
_entity_poly.pdbx_seq_one_letter_code
_entity_poly.pdbx_strand_id
1 'polypeptide(L)'
;MARAYGWNARLLLGFETAYGQPPVSGDYNVVPFISSSLDSEQGLIESSVLGLGRDPTAPFQDVINVDGDIVVPVDLRNIGYWLKSLFGTPATNGSGPYAHDFVSGEVNLPSLSLEVGLPDVPDYPLFTGVRANSCAFNFQRSGEAQVTIGLIGQGETPASSTRDASPLEAVYSRFSQFQGSIKRAGSNLADVTAASLTYSNNLEKIETIRDDGKVEGIDPGMSSLSGSISVRYGDNTLMDLARAGTPIDIELAYTIDADRKLQITAHEVYLPKPKRSINGPGGIEASYDFQGAKDASLGKMLTITLTNDVEDYL
;
A
#
# COMPACT_ATOMS: atom_id res chain seq x y z
N MET A 1 -9.83 30.00 -18.71
CA MET A 1 -9.25 29.47 -17.49
C MET A 1 -8.74 28.06 -17.80
N ALA A 2 -7.50 27.78 -17.51
CA ALA A 2 -6.99 26.41 -17.56
C ALA A 2 -7.76 25.55 -16.52
N ARG A 3 -7.97 24.28 -16.81
CA ARG A 3 -8.57 23.30 -15.91
C ARG A 3 -7.59 22.15 -15.77
N ALA A 4 -7.41 21.65 -14.55
CA ALA A 4 -6.61 20.47 -14.33
C ALA A 4 -7.29 19.22 -14.88
N TYR A 5 -6.52 18.33 -15.49
CA TYR A 5 -6.97 17.04 -15.99
C TYR A 5 -6.20 15.91 -15.34
N GLY A 6 -6.89 14.92 -14.80
CA GLY A 6 -6.28 13.78 -14.13
C GLY A 6 -5.29 12.98 -15.00
N TRP A 7 -5.51 12.92 -16.32
CA TRP A 7 -4.59 12.22 -17.24
C TRP A 7 -3.23 12.93 -17.40
N ASN A 8 -3.12 14.21 -17.01
CA ASN A 8 -1.89 15.00 -17.02
C ASN A 8 -1.28 15.15 -15.62
N ALA A 9 -1.93 14.62 -14.59
CA ALA A 9 -1.38 14.62 -13.25
C ALA A 9 -0.13 13.73 -13.15
N ARG A 10 0.83 14.14 -12.31
CA ARG A 10 2.12 13.47 -12.16
C ARG A 10 2.39 13.18 -10.70
N LEU A 11 2.90 11.99 -10.42
CA LEU A 11 3.32 11.59 -9.07
C LEU A 11 4.83 11.39 -9.04
N LEU A 12 5.52 12.14 -8.17
CA LEU A 12 6.93 11.95 -7.87
C LEU A 12 7.09 11.34 -6.48
N LEU A 13 8.00 10.40 -6.37
CA LEU A 13 8.35 9.72 -5.13
C LEU A 13 9.85 9.84 -4.88
N GLY A 14 10.24 10.33 -3.72
CA GLY A 14 11.62 10.35 -3.25
C GLY A 14 11.74 9.84 -1.82
N PHE A 15 12.76 9.02 -1.53
CA PHE A 15 13.04 8.58 -0.16
C PHE A 15 13.77 9.68 0.61
N GLU A 16 13.31 9.94 1.83
CA GLU A 16 13.93 10.92 2.71
C GLU A 16 15.13 10.30 3.45
N THR A 17 16.20 11.07 3.59
CA THR A 17 17.36 10.69 4.40
C THR A 17 17.15 10.97 5.90
N ALA A 18 16.29 11.91 6.20
CA ALA A 18 15.81 12.22 7.55
C ALA A 18 14.32 12.54 7.46
N TYR A 19 13.55 12.12 8.46
CA TYR A 19 12.10 12.30 8.51
C TYR A 19 11.68 13.74 8.27
N GLY A 20 10.77 13.97 7.33
CA GLY A 20 10.25 15.28 6.96
C GLY A 20 11.24 16.17 6.17
N GLN A 21 12.38 15.63 5.74
CA GLN A 21 13.38 16.35 4.93
C GLN A 21 13.38 15.82 3.50
N PRO A 22 12.79 16.56 2.55
CA PRO A 22 12.69 16.13 1.17
C PRO A 22 14.09 15.97 0.54
N PRO A 23 14.29 14.96 -0.31
CA PRO A 23 15.55 14.78 -1.04
C PRO A 23 15.82 15.94 -1.98
N VAL A 24 17.05 16.03 -2.48
CA VAL A 24 17.43 17.02 -3.48
C VAL A 24 16.79 16.71 -4.85
N SER A 25 16.75 17.72 -5.72
CA SER A 25 16.33 17.50 -7.12
C SER A 25 17.30 16.52 -7.79
N GLY A 26 16.75 15.56 -8.54
CA GLY A 26 17.46 14.45 -9.17
C GLY A 26 17.30 13.11 -8.46
N ASP A 27 16.77 13.10 -7.22
CA ASP A 27 16.57 11.90 -6.42
C ASP A 27 15.08 11.47 -6.37
N TYR A 28 14.26 11.98 -7.29
CA TYR A 28 12.86 11.61 -7.41
C TYR A 28 12.63 10.66 -8.56
N ASN A 29 11.68 9.74 -8.35
CA ASN A 29 11.18 8.82 -9.37
C ASN A 29 9.77 9.22 -9.78
N VAL A 30 9.49 9.20 -11.08
CA VAL A 30 8.11 9.25 -11.59
C VAL A 30 7.50 7.87 -11.38
N VAL A 31 6.42 7.81 -10.62
CA VAL A 31 5.71 6.55 -10.39
C VAL A 31 4.31 6.60 -11.00
N PRO A 32 3.89 5.57 -11.75
CA PRO A 32 2.56 5.51 -12.32
C PRO A 32 1.51 5.34 -11.21
N PHE A 33 0.36 5.99 -11.37
CA PHE A 33 -0.77 5.84 -10.47
C PHE A 33 -2.10 5.87 -11.24
N ILE A 34 -3.16 5.39 -10.61
CA ILE A 34 -4.51 5.31 -11.18
C ILE A 34 -5.40 6.38 -10.54
N SER A 35 -5.28 6.53 -9.23
CA SER A 35 -5.97 7.56 -8.46
C SER A 35 -5.19 7.91 -7.21
N SER A 36 -5.37 9.13 -6.70
CA SER A 36 -4.82 9.61 -5.44
C SER A 36 -5.89 10.36 -4.67
N SER A 37 -6.02 10.06 -3.38
CA SER A 37 -6.73 10.85 -2.40
C SER A 37 -5.78 11.43 -1.34
N LEU A 38 -4.45 11.27 -1.54
CA LEU A 38 -3.46 11.87 -0.66
C LEU A 38 -3.57 13.38 -0.75
N ASP A 39 -3.87 14.02 0.37
CA ASP A 39 -4.00 15.46 0.49
C ASP A 39 -3.79 15.89 1.95
N SER A 40 -3.71 17.20 2.18
CA SER A 40 -3.72 17.79 3.52
C SER A 40 -5.10 18.37 3.83
N GLU A 41 -5.54 18.17 5.07
CA GLU A 41 -6.76 18.78 5.59
C GLU A 41 -6.45 19.61 6.83
N GLN A 42 -7.03 20.82 6.88
CA GLN A 42 -6.95 21.71 8.03
C GLN A 42 -8.34 22.23 8.38
N GLY A 43 -8.84 21.83 9.54
CA GLY A 43 -10.15 22.23 10.04
C GLY A 43 -10.20 23.67 10.55
N LEU A 44 -11.40 24.11 10.93
CA LEU A 44 -11.64 25.36 11.65
C LEU A 44 -12.25 25.06 13.02
N ILE A 45 -11.71 25.67 14.06
CA ILE A 45 -12.23 25.61 15.42
C ILE A 45 -13.13 26.82 15.67
N GLU A 46 -14.38 26.55 16.04
CA GLU A 46 -15.34 27.61 16.39
C GLU A 46 -15.00 28.21 17.73
N SER A 47 -15.23 29.53 17.86
CA SER A 47 -15.04 30.24 19.11
C SER A 47 -16.24 30.03 20.05
N SER A 48 -15.95 29.61 21.28
CA SER A 48 -16.96 29.47 22.37
C SER A 48 -16.94 30.62 23.36
N VAL A 49 -16.32 31.75 22.99
CA VAL A 49 -16.19 32.92 23.89
C VAL A 49 -17.57 33.56 24.17
N LEU A 50 -17.89 33.75 25.46
CA LEU A 50 -19.11 34.35 25.90
C LEU A 50 -18.94 35.86 26.17
N GLY A 51 -20.05 36.61 26.11
CA GLY A 51 -20.07 38.03 26.46
C GLY A 51 -19.83 39.01 25.31
N LEU A 52 -19.65 38.50 24.07
CA LEU A 52 -19.46 39.33 22.87
C LEU A 52 -20.71 39.45 21.97
N GLY A 53 -21.87 39.06 22.50
CA GLY A 53 -23.12 39.09 21.77
C GLY A 53 -23.66 37.70 21.45
N ARG A 54 -24.63 37.64 20.52
CA ARG A 54 -25.30 36.39 20.13
C ARG A 54 -24.61 35.68 18.99
N ASP A 55 -23.90 36.42 18.14
CA ASP A 55 -23.20 35.87 17.01
C ASP A 55 -21.79 35.39 17.43
N PRO A 56 -21.30 34.23 16.92
CA PRO A 56 -20.00 33.74 17.26
C PRO A 56 -18.90 34.66 16.70
N THR A 57 -17.76 34.70 17.38
CA THR A 57 -16.55 35.36 16.84
C THR A 57 -15.90 34.51 15.74
N ALA A 58 -14.93 35.10 15.01
CA ALA A 58 -14.25 34.41 13.93
C ALA A 58 -13.62 33.10 14.41
N PRO A 59 -13.75 32.00 13.63
CA PRO A 59 -13.07 30.76 13.91
C PRO A 59 -11.56 30.89 13.64
N PHE A 60 -10.76 29.94 14.14
CA PHE A 60 -9.33 29.85 13.89
C PHE A 60 -8.97 28.47 13.35
N GLN A 61 -7.80 28.37 12.68
CA GLN A 61 -7.32 27.14 12.05
C GLN A 61 -6.94 26.11 13.11
N ASP A 62 -7.25 24.85 12.82
CA ASP A 62 -6.85 23.67 13.57
C ASP A 62 -5.52 23.11 13.07
N VAL A 63 -5.08 21.97 13.58
CA VAL A 63 -3.90 21.24 13.14
C VAL A 63 -4.05 20.71 11.70
N ILE A 64 -2.93 20.48 11.06
CA ILE A 64 -2.87 19.91 9.70
C ILE A 64 -2.80 18.39 9.79
N ASN A 65 -3.67 17.71 9.06
CA ASN A 65 -3.63 16.26 8.86
C ASN A 65 -3.27 15.96 7.40
N VAL A 66 -2.32 15.05 7.18
CA VAL A 66 -1.97 14.54 5.86
C VAL A 66 -2.20 13.04 5.87
N ASP A 67 -3.12 12.58 5.06
CA ASP A 67 -3.36 11.15 4.84
C ASP A 67 -4.10 10.92 3.51
N GLY A 68 -4.28 9.67 3.15
CA GLY A 68 -5.01 9.27 1.97
C GLY A 68 -4.45 8.00 1.33
N ASP A 69 -5.12 7.57 0.27
CA ASP A 69 -4.79 6.39 -0.47
C ASP A 69 -4.30 6.75 -1.88
N ILE A 70 -3.31 6.01 -2.36
CA ILE A 70 -2.92 6.01 -3.76
C ILE A 70 -3.15 4.62 -4.34
N VAL A 71 -3.93 4.54 -5.42
CA VAL A 71 -4.09 3.31 -6.18
C VAL A 71 -3.04 3.29 -7.28
N VAL A 72 -2.20 2.25 -7.29
CA VAL A 72 -1.14 2.09 -8.27
C VAL A 72 -1.30 0.79 -9.04
N PRO A 73 -0.89 0.73 -10.32
CA PRO A 73 -0.83 -0.52 -11.04
C PRO A 73 0.26 -1.41 -10.43
N VAL A 74 0.01 -2.71 -10.37
CA VAL A 74 1.08 -3.66 -10.06
C VAL A 74 1.95 -3.80 -11.30
N ASP A 75 3.10 -3.13 -11.29
CA ASP A 75 4.07 -3.16 -12.37
C ASP A 75 5.38 -3.82 -11.95
N LEU A 76 6.24 -4.11 -12.91
CA LEU A 76 7.45 -4.88 -12.70
C LEU A 76 8.54 -4.12 -11.93
N ARG A 77 8.59 -2.79 -12.03
CA ARG A 77 9.69 -1.98 -11.50
C ARG A 77 9.25 -1.01 -10.41
N ASN A 78 8.23 -0.19 -10.68
CA ASN A 78 7.84 0.89 -9.75
C ASN A 78 7.19 0.36 -8.47
N ILE A 79 6.57 -0.85 -8.49
CA ILE A 79 5.99 -1.45 -7.29
C ILE A 79 7.04 -1.66 -6.18
N GLY A 80 8.32 -1.85 -6.54
CA GLY A 80 9.39 -2.05 -5.58
C GLY A 80 9.63 -0.84 -4.66
N TYR A 81 9.41 0.41 -5.14
CA TYR A 81 9.49 1.61 -4.29
C TYR A 81 8.39 1.59 -3.22
N TRP A 82 7.16 1.19 -3.59
CA TRP A 82 6.06 1.06 -2.65
C TRP A 82 6.27 -0.09 -1.65
N LEU A 83 6.80 -1.22 -2.11
CA LEU A 83 7.16 -2.33 -1.23
C LEU A 83 8.26 -1.93 -0.25
N LYS A 84 9.29 -1.20 -0.69
CA LYS A 84 10.32 -0.67 0.21
C LYS A 84 9.73 0.27 1.26
N SER A 85 8.79 1.14 0.88
CA SER A 85 8.15 2.05 1.83
C SER A 85 7.32 1.34 2.91
N LEU A 86 6.76 0.17 2.58
CA LEU A 86 5.92 -0.65 3.48
C LEU A 86 6.72 -1.61 4.35
N PHE A 87 7.80 -2.18 3.82
CA PHE A 87 8.51 -3.30 4.43
C PHE A 87 9.98 -3.00 4.74
N GLY A 88 10.47 -1.79 4.41
CA GLY A 88 11.89 -1.46 4.54
C GLY A 88 12.73 -1.98 3.38
N THR A 89 14.05 -1.88 3.52
CA THR A 89 15.00 -2.28 2.48
C THR A 89 14.95 -3.79 2.25
N PRO A 90 14.76 -4.25 1.01
CA PRO A 90 14.70 -5.66 0.70
C PRO A 90 16.05 -6.36 0.83
N ALA A 91 16.04 -7.67 1.04
CA ALA A 91 17.18 -8.52 0.80
C ALA A 91 17.23 -8.86 -0.69
N THR A 92 18.21 -8.33 -1.42
CA THR A 92 18.37 -8.53 -2.87
C THR A 92 19.35 -9.65 -3.16
N ASN A 93 18.96 -10.59 -4.01
CA ASN A 93 19.75 -11.73 -4.44
C ASN A 93 19.81 -11.80 -5.97
N GLY A 94 20.87 -12.38 -6.52
CA GLY A 94 21.06 -12.54 -7.96
C GLY A 94 22.07 -11.55 -8.55
N SER A 95 22.28 -11.65 -9.85
CA SER A 95 23.16 -10.77 -10.63
C SER A 95 22.49 -10.34 -11.95
N GLY A 96 21.14 -10.34 -11.97
CA GLY A 96 20.26 -10.10 -13.10
C GLY A 96 19.74 -11.39 -13.72
N PRO A 97 18.45 -11.71 -13.60
CA PRO A 97 17.45 -10.96 -12.84
C PRO A 97 17.71 -10.96 -11.33
N TYR A 98 17.24 -9.92 -10.66
CA TYR A 98 17.37 -9.75 -9.22
C TYR A 98 16.08 -10.17 -8.52
N ALA A 99 16.21 -10.86 -7.38
CA ALA A 99 15.09 -11.20 -6.51
C ALA A 99 15.17 -10.35 -5.25
N HIS A 100 14.16 -9.53 -5.01
CA HIS A 100 14.04 -8.63 -3.87
C HIS A 100 13.03 -9.20 -2.89
N ASP A 101 13.48 -9.62 -1.71
CA ASP A 101 12.65 -10.15 -0.64
C ASP A 101 12.31 -9.05 0.36
N PHE A 102 11.06 -8.63 0.38
CA PHE A 102 10.48 -7.72 1.35
C PHE A 102 9.78 -8.55 2.43
N VAL A 103 10.06 -8.27 3.70
CA VAL A 103 9.54 -9.06 4.82
C VAL A 103 8.74 -8.22 5.80
N SER A 104 7.69 -8.79 6.38
CA SER A 104 6.87 -8.12 7.39
C SER A 104 7.58 -7.98 8.72
N GLY A 105 7.21 -6.97 9.50
CA GLY A 105 7.68 -6.76 10.86
C GLY A 105 8.92 -5.88 10.99
N GLU A 106 9.34 -5.19 9.91
CA GLU A 106 10.41 -4.18 9.98
C GLU A 106 9.95 -2.99 10.83
N VAL A 107 10.84 -2.54 11.71
CA VAL A 107 10.59 -1.42 12.63
C VAL A 107 11.02 -0.09 11.99
N ASN A 108 12.11 -0.11 11.22
CA ASN A 108 12.68 1.08 10.61
C ASN A 108 12.09 1.30 9.21
N LEU A 109 10.86 1.76 9.14
CA LEU A 109 10.20 2.07 7.89
C LEU A 109 10.71 3.41 7.33
N PRO A 110 11.12 3.47 6.05
CA PRO A 110 11.58 4.71 5.43
C PRO A 110 10.43 5.70 5.28
N SER A 111 10.75 7.00 5.37
CA SER A 111 9.83 8.06 5.02
C SER A 111 10.03 8.51 3.57
N LEU A 112 8.98 9.08 3.00
CA LEU A 112 8.88 9.51 1.63
C LEU A 112 8.56 11.00 1.57
N SER A 113 9.04 11.65 0.52
CA SER A 113 8.46 12.89 0.00
C SER A 113 7.72 12.57 -1.29
N LEU A 114 6.45 12.95 -1.35
CA LEU A 114 5.57 12.72 -2.50
C LEU A 114 5.10 14.06 -3.06
N GLU A 115 5.22 14.25 -4.39
CA GLU A 115 4.64 15.39 -5.10
C GLU A 115 3.48 14.89 -5.98
N VAL A 116 2.29 15.45 -5.81
CA VAL A 116 1.14 15.22 -6.69
C VAL A 116 0.97 16.45 -7.57
N GLY A 117 1.66 16.49 -8.71
CA GLY A 117 1.72 17.64 -9.59
C GLY A 117 0.53 17.74 -10.53
N LEU A 118 -0.01 18.97 -10.68
CA LEU A 118 -1.06 19.33 -11.63
C LEU A 118 -0.53 20.38 -12.63
N PRO A 119 0.19 19.97 -13.70
CA PRO A 119 0.88 20.90 -14.61
C PRO A 119 -0.05 21.89 -15.33
N ASP A 120 -1.32 21.53 -15.57
CA ASP A 120 -2.29 22.39 -16.25
C ASP A 120 -2.65 23.66 -15.47
N VAL A 121 -2.52 23.62 -14.14
CA VAL A 121 -2.84 24.71 -13.20
C VAL A 121 -1.64 24.96 -12.28
N PRO A 122 -0.43 25.05 -12.74
CA PRO A 122 0.84 24.94 -12.01
C PRO A 122 0.69 24.83 -10.47
N ASP A 123 0.33 23.66 -10.00
CA ASP A 123 0.13 23.33 -8.60
C ASP A 123 0.85 22.01 -8.30
N TYR A 124 1.81 22.05 -7.35
CA TYR A 124 2.74 20.95 -7.08
C TYR A 124 2.91 20.76 -5.56
N PRO A 125 1.84 20.40 -4.83
CA PRO A 125 1.95 20.14 -3.40
C PRO A 125 2.97 19.04 -3.14
N LEU A 126 3.90 19.32 -2.23
CA LEU A 126 4.91 18.38 -1.76
C LEU A 126 4.55 17.92 -0.35
N PHE A 127 4.21 16.65 -0.21
CA PHE A 127 3.95 15.99 1.06
C PHE A 127 5.24 15.41 1.60
N THR A 128 5.58 15.70 2.86
CA THR A 128 6.84 15.28 3.51
C THR A 128 6.56 14.42 4.74
N GLY A 129 7.54 13.64 5.16
CA GLY A 129 7.40 12.71 6.28
C GLY A 129 6.33 11.65 6.02
N VAL A 130 6.06 11.30 4.75
CA VAL A 130 5.04 10.32 4.39
C VAL A 130 5.55 8.92 4.67
N ARG A 131 4.73 8.09 5.34
CA ARG A 131 4.97 6.67 5.52
C ARG A 131 3.81 5.85 4.98
N ALA A 132 4.14 4.72 4.36
CA ALA A 132 3.14 3.77 3.89
C ALA A 132 2.62 2.92 5.06
N ASN A 133 1.32 3.06 5.32
CA ASN A 133 0.63 2.38 6.41
C ASN A 133 0.12 1.01 5.99
N SER A 134 -0.47 0.91 4.81
CA SER A 134 -1.10 -0.33 4.37
C SER A 134 -0.96 -0.57 2.88
N CYS A 135 -1.11 -1.83 2.48
CA CYS A 135 -1.33 -2.21 1.09
C CYS A 135 -2.44 -3.24 0.97
N ALA A 136 -3.31 -3.06 -0.03
CA ALA A 136 -4.41 -3.97 -0.32
C ALA A 136 -4.34 -4.47 -1.77
N PHE A 137 -4.12 -5.76 -1.93
CA PHE A 137 -4.11 -6.47 -3.21
C PHE A 137 -5.43 -7.17 -3.45
N ASN A 138 -5.93 -7.11 -4.68
CA ASN A 138 -7.12 -7.84 -5.11
C ASN A 138 -6.79 -8.71 -6.32
N PHE A 139 -7.04 -10.01 -6.19
CA PHE A 139 -6.85 -11.00 -7.23
C PHE A 139 -8.21 -11.42 -7.79
N GLN A 140 -8.40 -11.23 -9.08
CA GLN A 140 -9.63 -11.51 -9.79
C GLN A 140 -9.32 -12.22 -11.12
N ARG A 141 -10.36 -12.77 -11.75
CA ARG A 141 -10.21 -13.48 -13.02
C ARG A 141 -9.67 -12.60 -14.16
N SER A 142 -10.01 -11.33 -14.18
CA SER A 142 -9.70 -10.40 -15.29
C SER A 142 -9.60 -8.97 -14.77
N GLY A 143 -8.93 -8.13 -15.54
CA GLY A 143 -8.72 -6.73 -15.25
C GLY A 143 -7.25 -6.37 -15.09
N GLU A 144 -7.00 -5.14 -14.71
CA GLU A 144 -5.68 -4.64 -14.37
C GLU A 144 -5.33 -5.05 -12.94
N ALA A 145 -4.10 -5.53 -12.74
CA ALA A 145 -3.60 -5.77 -11.38
C ALA A 145 -3.27 -4.43 -10.72
N GLN A 146 -3.92 -4.16 -9.60
CA GLN A 146 -3.81 -2.91 -8.86
C GLN A 146 -3.58 -3.18 -7.39
N VAL A 147 -2.91 -2.25 -6.72
CA VAL A 147 -2.77 -2.22 -5.27
C VAL A 147 -3.11 -0.84 -4.74
N THR A 148 -3.85 -0.80 -3.64
CA THR A 148 -4.13 0.43 -2.91
C THR A 148 -3.10 0.57 -1.79
N ILE A 149 -2.41 1.71 -1.75
CA ILE A 149 -1.41 2.05 -0.73
C ILE A 149 -2.00 3.13 0.16
N GLY A 150 -2.22 2.82 1.43
CA GLY A 150 -2.65 3.79 2.45
C GLY A 150 -1.43 4.53 3.01
N LEU A 151 -1.51 5.85 3.07
CA LEU A 151 -0.42 6.76 3.42
C LEU A 151 -0.80 7.65 4.59
N ILE A 152 0.20 7.99 5.42
CA ILE A 152 0.09 8.99 6.48
C ILE A 152 1.32 9.89 6.36
N GLY A 153 1.13 11.22 6.38
CA GLY A 153 2.20 12.20 6.24
C GLY A 153 2.31 13.17 7.41
N GLN A 154 3.43 13.91 7.44
CA GLN A 154 3.71 14.93 8.44
C GLN A 154 3.09 16.28 8.05
N GLY A 155 3.22 16.68 6.81
CA GLY A 155 2.77 17.99 6.35
C GLY A 155 2.90 18.17 4.85
N GLU A 156 2.36 19.28 4.37
CA GLU A 156 2.38 19.71 2.99
C GLU A 156 3.17 21.01 2.85
N THR A 157 3.81 21.18 1.71
CA THR A 157 4.42 22.43 1.27
C THR A 157 3.91 22.76 -0.13
N PRO A 158 3.07 23.81 -0.29
CA PRO A 158 2.58 24.25 -1.60
C PRO A 158 3.72 24.74 -2.48
N ALA A 159 3.68 24.41 -3.77
CA ALA A 159 4.65 24.89 -4.75
C ALA A 159 3.99 25.17 -6.11
N SER A 160 4.51 26.17 -6.84
CA SER A 160 4.07 26.51 -8.20
C SER A 160 4.94 25.90 -9.30
N SER A 161 5.93 25.09 -8.93
CA SER A 161 6.82 24.36 -9.83
C SER A 161 7.16 23.01 -9.24
N THR A 162 7.40 22.05 -10.12
CA THR A 162 7.79 20.69 -9.69
C THR A 162 9.10 20.70 -8.89
N ARG A 163 9.17 19.81 -7.91
CA ARG A 163 10.36 19.62 -7.08
C ARG A 163 11.55 19.10 -7.88
N ASP A 164 11.28 18.28 -8.90
CA ASP A 164 12.30 17.75 -9.79
C ASP A 164 11.89 17.91 -11.26
N ALA A 165 12.69 18.67 -12.00
CA ALA A 165 12.46 18.92 -13.42
C ALA A 165 12.93 17.76 -14.32
N SER A 166 13.77 16.86 -13.80
CA SER A 166 14.37 15.76 -14.54
C SER A 166 14.42 14.47 -13.69
N PRO A 167 13.27 14.02 -13.14
CA PRO A 167 13.22 12.86 -12.29
C PRO A 167 13.54 11.58 -13.07
N LEU A 168 13.92 10.54 -12.35
CA LEU A 168 14.14 9.22 -12.91
C LEU A 168 12.80 8.59 -13.32
N GLU A 169 12.77 7.93 -14.46
CA GLU A 169 11.59 7.27 -14.99
C GLU A 169 11.92 5.83 -15.39
N ALA A 170 11.32 4.87 -14.73
CA ALA A 170 11.44 3.46 -15.08
C ALA A 170 10.48 3.09 -16.21
N VAL A 171 10.91 2.22 -17.13
CA VAL A 171 10.04 1.71 -18.18
C VAL A 171 8.86 0.95 -17.56
N TYR A 172 7.66 1.41 -17.87
CA TYR A 172 6.43 0.81 -17.37
C TYR A 172 6.18 -0.58 -17.96
N SER A 173 6.03 -1.59 -17.11
CA SER A 173 5.71 -2.96 -17.48
C SER A 173 4.79 -3.59 -16.44
N ARG A 174 3.50 -3.64 -16.72
CA ARG A 174 2.46 -4.07 -15.79
C ARG A 174 2.22 -5.57 -15.77
N PHE A 175 1.79 -6.08 -14.63
CA PHE A 175 1.13 -7.36 -14.51
C PHE A 175 -0.38 -7.22 -14.80
N SER A 176 -0.99 -8.30 -15.23
CA SER A 176 -2.44 -8.40 -15.41
C SER A 176 -3.03 -9.50 -14.53
N GLN A 177 -4.31 -9.41 -14.23
CA GLN A 177 -5.01 -10.44 -13.45
C GLN A 177 -4.96 -11.83 -14.10
N PHE A 178 -4.84 -11.91 -15.43
CA PHE A 178 -4.65 -13.16 -16.17
C PHE A 178 -3.39 -13.93 -15.76
N GLN A 179 -2.36 -13.24 -15.27
CA GLN A 179 -1.09 -13.82 -14.81
C GLN A 179 -1.13 -14.24 -13.34
N GLY A 180 -2.27 -14.03 -12.68
CA GLY A 180 -2.48 -14.37 -11.28
C GLY A 180 -2.54 -15.86 -11.02
N SER A 181 -1.93 -16.30 -9.92
CA SER A 181 -2.03 -17.66 -9.40
C SER A 181 -2.16 -17.65 -7.89
N ILE A 182 -2.88 -18.64 -7.36
CA ILE A 182 -3.07 -18.81 -5.92
C ILE A 182 -2.71 -20.24 -5.56
N LYS A 183 -1.79 -20.41 -4.62
CA LYS A 183 -1.30 -21.72 -4.19
C LYS A 183 -1.40 -21.88 -2.67
N ARG A 184 -1.45 -23.13 -2.26
CA ARG A 184 -1.32 -23.59 -0.89
C ARG A 184 -0.36 -24.79 -0.87
N ALA A 185 0.57 -24.83 0.05
CA ALA A 185 1.60 -25.88 0.14
C ALA A 185 2.29 -26.15 -1.21
N GLY A 186 2.60 -25.07 -1.98
CA GLY A 186 3.25 -25.16 -3.28
C GLY A 186 2.37 -25.65 -4.44
N SER A 187 1.12 -26.05 -4.18
CA SER A 187 0.19 -26.54 -5.21
C SER A 187 -0.94 -25.54 -5.48
N ASN A 188 -1.35 -25.40 -6.75
CA ASN A 188 -2.46 -24.53 -7.11
C ASN A 188 -3.71 -24.88 -6.29
N LEU A 189 -4.30 -23.88 -5.67
CA LEU A 189 -5.59 -24.01 -5.01
C LEU A 189 -6.67 -24.01 -6.08
N ALA A 190 -7.40 -25.12 -6.17
CA ALA A 190 -8.46 -25.28 -7.16
C ALA A 190 -9.68 -24.39 -6.86
N ASP A 191 -10.42 -24.05 -7.92
CA ASP A 191 -11.74 -23.41 -7.84
C ASP A 191 -11.77 -22.02 -7.17
N VAL A 192 -10.65 -21.32 -7.04
CA VAL A 192 -10.61 -19.95 -6.52
C VAL A 192 -11.21 -19.00 -7.55
N THR A 193 -12.18 -18.23 -7.10
CA THR A 193 -12.86 -17.22 -7.94
C THR A 193 -12.35 -15.80 -7.68
N ALA A 194 -11.95 -15.49 -6.46
CA ALA A 194 -11.32 -14.23 -6.06
C ALA A 194 -10.49 -14.41 -4.79
N ALA A 195 -9.49 -13.55 -4.61
CA ALA A 195 -8.78 -13.43 -3.35
C ALA A 195 -8.42 -11.97 -3.08
N SER A 196 -8.35 -11.61 -1.81
CA SER A 196 -7.83 -10.32 -1.36
C SER A 196 -6.82 -10.52 -0.25
N LEU A 197 -5.88 -9.59 -0.15
CA LEU A 197 -4.88 -9.57 0.92
C LEU A 197 -4.60 -8.12 1.29
N THR A 198 -4.71 -7.80 2.57
CA THR A 198 -4.39 -6.50 3.13
C THR A 198 -3.35 -6.67 4.23
N TYR A 199 -2.24 -5.99 4.08
CA TYR A 199 -1.23 -5.83 5.12
C TYR A 199 -1.27 -4.40 5.66
N SER A 200 -1.11 -4.23 6.97
CA SER A 200 -1.05 -2.92 7.61
C SER A 200 0.09 -2.88 8.65
N ASN A 201 0.83 -1.80 8.64
CA ASN A 201 1.82 -1.46 9.66
C ASN A 201 1.16 -0.88 10.92
N ASN A 202 -0.14 -0.53 10.86
CA ASN A 202 -0.90 0.11 11.94
C ASN A 202 -0.13 1.29 12.55
N LEU A 203 0.25 2.21 11.67
CA LEU A 203 1.04 3.38 12.03
C LEU A 203 0.24 4.32 12.92
N GLU A 204 0.90 4.86 13.96
CA GLU A 204 0.34 5.84 14.88
C GLU A 204 1.03 7.19 14.72
N LYS A 205 0.24 8.27 14.59
CA LYS A 205 0.76 9.66 14.56
C LYS A 205 1.21 10.05 15.97
N ILE A 206 2.42 10.60 16.10
CA ILE A 206 2.92 11.18 17.34
C ILE A 206 2.53 12.66 17.34
N GLU A 207 1.49 12.97 18.09
CA GLU A 207 0.97 14.32 18.23
C GLU A 207 1.62 15.02 19.41
N THR A 208 2.39 16.06 19.14
CA THR A 208 3.03 16.90 20.16
C THR A 208 2.61 18.35 20.00
N ILE A 209 2.79 19.15 21.06
CA ILE A 209 2.51 20.60 20.98
C ILE A 209 3.63 21.25 20.16
N ARG A 210 3.27 21.71 18.96
CA ARG A 210 4.16 22.36 17.99
C ARG A 210 3.55 23.68 17.52
N ASP A 211 4.41 24.60 17.12
CA ASP A 211 4.03 25.92 16.59
C ASP A 211 3.67 25.89 15.09
N ASP A 212 3.96 24.76 14.40
CA ASP A 212 3.71 24.55 12.97
C ASP A 212 2.47 23.69 12.68
N GLY A 213 1.77 23.19 13.71
CA GLY A 213 0.56 22.36 13.59
C GLY A 213 0.75 21.00 12.95
N LYS A 214 2.01 20.55 12.77
CA LYS A 214 2.35 19.25 12.16
C LYS A 214 2.55 18.16 13.22
N VAL A 215 2.43 16.89 12.80
CA VAL A 215 2.81 15.75 13.66
C VAL A 215 4.32 15.67 13.84
N GLU A 216 4.78 15.24 15.01
CA GLU A 216 6.23 15.09 15.30
C GLU A 216 6.84 13.93 14.53
N GLY A 217 6.11 12.82 14.46
CA GLY A 217 6.55 11.59 13.83
C GLY A 217 5.40 10.61 13.61
N ILE A 218 5.75 9.46 13.08
CA ILE A 218 4.82 8.35 12.84
C ILE A 218 5.52 7.08 13.26
N ASP A 219 4.98 6.37 14.26
CA ASP A 219 5.55 5.12 14.76
C ASP A 219 4.81 3.89 14.24
N PRO A 220 5.52 2.80 13.96
CA PRO A 220 4.90 1.54 13.58
C PRO A 220 4.24 0.86 14.79
N GLY A 221 2.96 0.48 14.63
CA GLY A 221 2.23 -0.35 15.57
C GLY A 221 2.45 -1.84 15.35
N MET A 222 1.62 -2.66 15.97
CA MET A 222 1.63 -4.11 15.69
C MET A 222 1.06 -4.36 14.29
N SER A 223 1.88 -4.84 13.37
CA SER A 223 1.43 -5.13 12.01
C SER A 223 0.34 -6.21 11.95
N SER A 224 -0.53 -6.12 10.97
CA SER A 224 -1.61 -7.06 10.75
C SER A 224 -1.68 -7.52 9.30
N LEU A 225 -2.15 -8.75 9.10
CA LEU A 225 -2.41 -9.34 7.80
C LEU A 225 -3.82 -9.94 7.82
N SER A 226 -4.63 -9.54 6.88
CA SER A 226 -5.98 -10.07 6.68
C SER A 226 -6.29 -10.21 5.20
N GLY A 227 -7.34 -10.94 4.88
CA GLY A 227 -7.79 -11.09 3.52
C GLY A 227 -8.92 -12.08 3.39
N SER A 228 -9.25 -12.42 2.16
CA SER A 228 -10.29 -13.41 1.88
C SER A 228 -9.94 -14.26 0.67
N ILE A 229 -10.43 -15.50 0.66
CA ILE A 229 -10.37 -16.39 -0.49
C ILE A 229 -11.79 -16.89 -0.76
N SER A 230 -12.29 -16.61 -1.94
CA SER A 230 -13.59 -17.14 -2.41
C SER A 230 -13.34 -18.31 -3.35
N VAL A 231 -13.98 -19.44 -3.04
CA VAL A 231 -13.85 -20.69 -3.81
C VAL A 231 -15.21 -21.24 -4.21
N ARG A 232 -15.27 -21.86 -5.37
CA ARG A 232 -16.34 -22.81 -5.69
C ARG A 232 -16.20 -24.04 -4.80
N TYR A 233 -17.26 -24.39 -4.08
CA TYR A 233 -17.20 -25.46 -3.09
C TYR A 233 -17.16 -26.83 -3.78
N GLY A 234 -15.96 -27.34 -4.01
CA GLY A 234 -15.71 -28.62 -4.65
C GLY A 234 -15.36 -29.75 -3.66
N ASP A 235 -14.75 -29.40 -2.51
CA ASP A 235 -14.36 -30.35 -1.46
C ASP A 235 -14.44 -29.73 -0.06
N ASN A 236 -14.15 -30.54 0.97
CA ASN A 236 -14.16 -30.11 2.36
C ASN A 236 -12.80 -29.63 2.91
N THR A 237 -11.73 -29.65 2.12
CA THR A 237 -10.36 -29.47 2.60
C THR A 237 -10.18 -28.16 3.40
N LEU A 238 -10.54 -27.02 2.82
CA LEU A 238 -10.44 -25.72 3.51
C LEU A 238 -11.39 -25.63 4.71
N MET A 239 -12.58 -26.23 4.58
CA MET A 239 -13.57 -26.25 5.66
C MET A 239 -13.09 -27.06 6.86
N ASP A 240 -12.42 -28.19 6.63
CA ASP A 240 -11.90 -29.05 7.70
C ASP A 240 -10.69 -28.41 8.38
N LEU A 241 -9.82 -27.72 7.64
CA LEU A 241 -8.74 -26.90 8.20
C LEU A 241 -9.30 -25.75 9.05
N ALA A 242 -10.32 -25.04 8.54
CA ALA A 242 -10.99 -23.99 9.30
C ALA A 242 -11.65 -24.50 10.59
N ARG A 243 -12.25 -25.71 10.57
CA ARG A 243 -12.83 -26.34 11.77
C ARG A 243 -11.78 -26.78 12.79
N ALA A 244 -10.64 -27.25 12.28
CA ALA A 244 -9.52 -27.69 13.12
C ALA A 244 -8.70 -26.54 13.68
N GLY A 245 -8.87 -25.31 13.15
CA GLY A 245 -8.01 -24.17 13.49
C GLY A 245 -6.55 -24.39 13.05
N THR A 246 -6.33 -25.24 12.05
CA THR A 246 -4.98 -25.53 11.54
C THR A 246 -4.55 -24.43 10.60
N PRO A 247 -3.39 -23.78 10.85
CA PRO A 247 -2.90 -22.75 9.95
C PRO A 247 -2.46 -23.33 8.60
N ILE A 248 -2.50 -22.50 7.57
CA ILE A 248 -2.06 -22.83 6.23
C ILE A 248 -1.13 -21.72 5.71
N ASP A 249 -0.28 -22.04 4.75
CA ASP A 249 0.38 -21.06 3.91
C ASP A 249 -0.48 -20.69 2.71
N ILE A 250 -0.38 -19.45 2.25
CA ILE A 250 -1.03 -18.97 1.04
C ILE A 250 0.00 -18.20 0.20
N GLU A 251 0.17 -18.61 -1.05
CA GLU A 251 0.98 -17.92 -2.03
C GLU A 251 0.06 -17.30 -3.09
N LEU A 252 0.16 -15.99 -3.27
CA LEU A 252 -0.48 -15.21 -4.32
C LEU A 252 0.63 -14.71 -5.25
N ALA A 253 0.53 -14.92 -6.55
CA ALA A 253 1.58 -14.48 -7.45
C ALA A 253 1.05 -13.96 -8.78
N TYR A 254 1.73 -12.97 -9.35
CA TYR A 254 1.66 -12.58 -10.74
C TYR A 254 2.95 -13.01 -11.43
N THR A 255 2.85 -13.82 -12.49
CA THR A 255 4.02 -14.39 -13.17
C THR A 255 3.91 -14.16 -14.67
N ILE A 256 4.86 -13.42 -15.23
CA ILE A 256 5.05 -13.31 -16.68
C ILE A 256 5.93 -14.46 -17.14
N ASP A 257 7.09 -14.63 -16.49
CA ASP A 257 8.04 -15.73 -16.67
C ASP A 257 8.90 -15.91 -15.39
N ALA A 258 10.00 -16.66 -15.49
CA ALA A 258 10.87 -16.92 -14.34
C ALA A 258 11.59 -15.68 -13.83
N ASP A 259 11.88 -14.71 -14.70
CA ASP A 259 12.67 -13.52 -14.44
C ASP A 259 11.80 -12.30 -14.10
N ARG A 260 10.47 -12.41 -14.29
CA ARG A 260 9.49 -11.34 -14.10
C ARG A 260 8.30 -11.84 -13.32
N LYS A 261 8.37 -11.67 -12.00
CA LYS A 261 7.39 -12.24 -11.07
C LYS A 261 7.23 -11.36 -9.82
N LEU A 262 6.01 -11.25 -9.36
CA LEU A 262 5.69 -10.78 -8.00
C LEU A 262 5.02 -11.92 -7.25
N GLN A 263 5.60 -12.37 -6.15
CA GLN A 263 5.08 -13.43 -5.31
C GLN A 263 4.87 -12.92 -3.90
N ILE A 264 3.67 -13.12 -3.36
CA ILE A 264 3.26 -12.75 -2.01
C ILE A 264 2.99 -14.04 -1.25
N THR A 265 3.78 -14.32 -0.22
CA THR A 265 3.66 -15.54 0.59
C THR A 265 3.27 -15.18 2.01
N ALA A 266 2.04 -15.49 2.40
CA ALA A 266 1.57 -15.46 3.78
C ALA A 266 1.90 -16.82 4.42
N HIS A 267 2.79 -16.81 5.44
CA HIS A 267 3.40 -18.04 5.95
C HIS A 267 2.49 -18.81 6.89
N GLU A 268 1.74 -18.12 7.73
CA GLU A 268 0.83 -18.73 8.70
C GLU A 268 -0.49 -17.97 8.70
N VAL A 269 -1.53 -18.59 8.16
CA VAL A 269 -2.85 -18.01 7.95
C VAL A 269 -3.91 -18.90 8.59
N TYR A 270 -4.76 -18.31 9.42
CA TYR A 270 -5.88 -18.96 10.09
C TYR A 270 -7.19 -18.64 9.38
N LEU A 271 -7.94 -19.69 9.03
CA LEU A 271 -9.24 -19.56 8.40
C LEU A 271 -10.34 -19.72 9.47
N PRO A 272 -11.23 -18.75 9.68
CA PRO A 272 -12.45 -18.97 10.45
C PRO A 272 -13.40 -19.84 9.65
N LYS A 273 -14.22 -20.63 10.35
CA LYS A 273 -15.25 -21.45 9.69
C LYS A 273 -16.34 -20.56 9.09
N PRO A 274 -16.50 -20.51 7.75
CA PRO A 274 -17.52 -19.67 7.11
C PRO A 274 -18.91 -20.31 7.20
N LYS A 275 -19.94 -19.48 7.00
CA LYS A 275 -21.29 -19.95 6.71
C LYS A 275 -21.37 -20.34 5.22
N ARG A 276 -21.98 -21.49 4.94
CA ARG A 276 -22.32 -21.90 3.56
C ARG A 276 -23.76 -21.55 3.27
N SER A 277 -23.99 -20.63 2.36
CA SER A 277 -25.33 -20.27 1.93
C SER A 277 -25.66 -20.97 0.62
N ILE A 278 -26.86 -21.55 0.53
CA ILE A 278 -27.41 -22.11 -0.73
C ILE A 278 -28.46 -21.12 -1.22
N ASN A 279 -28.09 -20.33 -2.21
CA ASN A 279 -28.91 -19.21 -2.71
C ASN A 279 -29.71 -19.56 -3.98
N GLY A 280 -29.82 -20.85 -4.32
CA GLY A 280 -30.55 -21.30 -5.50
C GLY A 280 -29.91 -22.53 -6.16
N PRO A 281 -30.34 -22.88 -7.40
CA PRO A 281 -29.87 -24.11 -8.08
C PRO A 281 -28.46 -24.00 -8.67
N GLY A 282 -27.78 -22.84 -8.54
CA GLY A 282 -26.41 -22.63 -9.04
C GLY A 282 -25.33 -23.27 -8.17
N GLY A 283 -24.07 -23.11 -8.59
CA GLY A 283 -22.92 -23.59 -7.81
C GLY A 283 -22.83 -22.90 -6.45
N ILE A 284 -22.41 -23.66 -5.43
CA ILE A 284 -22.20 -23.12 -4.09
C ILE A 284 -20.81 -22.47 -4.03
N GLU A 285 -20.75 -21.28 -3.47
CA GLU A 285 -19.49 -20.57 -3.17
C GLU A 285 -19.28 -20.49 -1.66
N ALA A 286 -18.03 -20.56 -1.24
CA ALA A 286 -17.63 -20.31 0.13
C ALA A 286 -16.53 -19.24 0.14
N SER A 287 -16.70 -18.22 0.97
CA SER A 287 -15.66 -17.20 1.23
C SER A 287 -15.06 -17.47 2.59
N TYR A 288 -13.73 -17.52 2.63
CA TYR A 288 -12.93 -17.69 3.84
C TYR A 288 -12.18 -16.38 4.07
N ASP A 289 -12.64 -15.60 5.02
CA ASP A 289 -11.85 -14.49 5.54
C ASP A 289 -10.70 -15.08 6.35
N PHE A 290 -9.51 -14.50 6.27
CA PHE A 290 -8.37 -15.02 6.99
C PHE A 290 -7.64 -13.95 7.78
N GLN A 291 -6.91 -14.40 8.79
CA GLN A 291 -5.98 -13.61 9.55
C GLN A 291 -4.61 -14.28 9.51
N GLY A 292 -3.58 -13.47 9.23
CA GLY A 292 -2.19 -13.92 9.27
C GLY A 292 -1.62 -13.85 10.67
N ALA A 293 -0.68 -14.73 10.95
CA ALA A 293 0.12 -14.75 12.16
C ALA A 293 1.60 -14.87 11.82
N LYS A 294 2.45 -14.53 12.78
CA LYS A 294 3.89 -14.70 12.65
C LYS A 294 4.22 -16.19 12.76
N ASP A 295 4.79 -16.76 11.70
CA ASP A 295 5.34 -18.11 11.73
C ASP A 295 6.50 -18.18 12.73
N ALA A 296 6.42 -19.10 13.66
CA ALA A 296 7.37 -19.22 14.76
C ALA A 296 8.79 -19.63 14.30
N SER A 297 8.89 -20.37 13.20
CA SER A 297 10.17 -20.86 12.66
C SER A 297 10.83 -19.83 11.74
N LEU A 298 10.05 -19.13 10.92
CA LEU A 298 10.55 -18.14 9.99
C LEU A 298 10.68 -16.75 10.63
N GLY A 299 9.99 -16.51 11.75
CA GLY A 299 10.01 -15.23 12.46
C GLY A 299 9.29 -14.09 11.74
N LYS A 300 8.48 -14.38 10.71
CA LYS A 300 7.77 -13.40 9.87
C LYS A 300 6.39 -13.90 9.48
N MET A 301 5.49 -12.97 9.16
CA MET A 301 4.11 -13.25 8.79
C MET A 301 3.94 -13.30 7.26
N LEU A 302 4.63 -12.40 6.56
CA LEU A 302 4.53 -12.18 5.12
C LEU A 302 5.91 -12.02 4.50
N THR A 303 6.10 -12.58 3.30
CA THR A 303 7.22 -12.26 2.41
C THR A 303 6.67 -11.89 1.04
N ILE A 304 7.15 -10.79 0.48
CA ILE A 304 6.87 -10.42 -0.92
C ILE A 304 8.19 -10.49 -1.69
N THR A 305 8.27 -11.38 -2.66
CA THR A 305 9.43 -11.51 -3.54
C THR A 305 9.11 -10.89 -4.89
N LEU A 306 9.83 -9.84 -5.25
CA LEU A 306 9.77 -9.20 -6.55
C LEU A 306 11.00 -9.61 -7.36
N THR A 307 10.79 -10.28 -8.50
CA THR A 307 11.88 -10.65 -9.42
C THR A 307 11.80 -9.77 -10.66
N ASN A 308 12.87 -9.02 -10.95
CA ASN A 308 12.95 -8.10 -12.09
C ASN A 308 14.40 -7.80 -12.49
N ASP A 309 14.59 -6.77 -13.31
CA ASP A 309 15.86 -6.28 -13.83
C ASP A 309 16.42 -5.05 -13.07
N VAL A 310 15.78 -4.61 -12.00
CA VAL A 310 16.26 -3.51 -11.15
C VAL A 310 17.29 -4.06 -10.16
N GLU A 311 18.47 -3.49 -10.10
CA GLU A 311 19.55 -3.95 -9.22
C GLU A 311 19.25 -3.68 -7.75
N ASP A 312 18.76 -2.50 -7.45
CA ASP A 312 18.35 -2.13 -6.09
C ASP A 312 17.23 -1.06 -6.08
N TYR A 313 16.67 -0.86 -4.92
CA TYR A 313 15.68 0.17 -4.62
C TYR A 313 16.25 1.13 -3.56
N LEU A 314 17.30 1.88 -3.93
CA LEU A 314 17.97 2.85 -3.05
C LEU A 314 17.10 4.06 -2.70
#